data_1e87dfcc52f3c9e5829b448a33f0f580
#
_entry.id   1e87dfcc52f3c9e5829b448a33f0f580
#
_cell.length_a   1.000
_cell.length_b   1.000
_cell.length_c   1.000
_cell.angle_alpha   90.00
_cell.angle_beta   90.00
_cell.angle_gamma   90.00
#
_symmetry.space_group_name_H-M   'P 1'
#
loop_
_entity.id
_entity.type
_entity.pdbx_description
1 polymer ?
#
loop_
_entity_poly.entity_id
_entity_poly.type
_entity_poly.pdbx_seq_one_letter_code
_entity_poly.pdbx_strand_id
1 'polypeptide(L)'
;MNLINSTDLSLFETTKAERQDFAQSVIKSIKDGLSDPLKVHYQVKCMEDVIKNITGDAEYKSMTLDEAAKYGKSFEHFNARFEVKEMGVKYDYSVCNDPVYNKLKAQLTVLEDEIKAREKYLKAIPTLGIETLFEDEVVTLYPPTKSSTTSITVNLK
;
A
#
# COMPACT_ATOMS: atom_id res chain seq x y z
N MET A 1 8.89 28.68 17.09
CA MET A 1 7.49 28.29 16.92
C MET A 1 7.27 27.10 17.84
N ASN A 2 6.67 27.33 19.03
CA ASN A 2 6.43 26.25 19.99
C ASN A 2 5.32 25.35 19.47
N LEU A 3 5.70 24.27 18.84
CA LEU A 3 4.78 23.21 18.43
C LEU A 3 4.39 22.39 19.65
N ILE A 4 3.19 22.70 20.15
CA ILE A 4 2.33 21.82 20.92
C ILE A 4 3.01 21.08 22.09
N ASN A 5 2.92 21.63 23.28
CA ASN A 5 3.22 20.95 24.55
C ASN A 5 2.15 19.91 24.96
N SER A 6 1.25 19.52 24.05
CA SER A 6 0.23 18.50 24.28
C SER A 6 0.34 17.47 23.18
N THR A 7 0.86 16.32 23.52
CA THR A 7 0.82 15.09 22.71
C THR A 7 -0.56 14.41 22.79
N ASP A 8 -1.58 15.16 23.20
CA ASP A 8 -2.94 14.64 23.37
C ASP A 8 -3.64 14.56 22.01
N LEU A 9 -3.89 13.34 21.55
CA LEU A 9 -4.63 13.02 20.35
C LEU A 9 -6.14 12.87 20.60
N SER A 10 -6.65 13.32 21.74
CA SER A 10 -8.07 13.19 22.16
C SER A 10 -9.07 13.78 21.15
N LEU A 11 -8.64 14.77 20.35
CA LEU A 11 -9.45 15.31 19.24
C LEU A 11 -9.84 14.23 18.19
N PHE A 12 -9.15 13.09 18.18
CA PHE A 12 -9.43 11.98 17.28
C PHE A 12 -10.19 10.83 17.94
N GLU A 13 -10.58 10.95 19.21
CA GLU A 13 -11.45 10.01 19.91
C GLU A 13 -12.90 10.17 19.48
N THR A 14 -13.17 9.80 18.23
CA THR A 14 -14.46 9.95 17.56
C THR A 14 -15.04 8.62 17.16
N THR A 15 -16.36 8.57 17.00
CA THR A 15 -17.04 7.42 16.40
C THR A 15 -16.74 7.33 14.90
N LYS A 16 -17.03 6.17 14.30
CA LYS A 16 -16.90 5.99 12.84
C LYS A 16 -17.78 6.98 12.07
N ALA A 17 -18.99 7.27 12.57
CA ALA A 17 -19.93 8.21 11.93
C ALA A 17 -19.35 9.63 11.94
N GLU A 18 -18.88 10.11 13.09
CA GLU A 18 -18.29 11.45 13.22
C GLU A 18 -17.07 11.64 12.32
N ARG A 19 -16.21 10.62 12.19
CA ARG A 19 -15.08 10.66 11.25
C ARG A 19 -15.53 10.74 9.78
N GLN A 20 -16.61 10.03 9.42
CA GLN A 20 -17.20 10.11 8.09
C GLN A 20 -17.81 11.48 7.82
N ASP A 21 -18.54 12.04 8.78
CA ASP A 21 -19.17 13.36 8.68
C ASP A 21 -18.11 14.46 8.54
N PHE A 22 -17.02 14.37 9.32
CA PHE A 22 -15.90 15.29 9.18
C PHE A 22 -15.28 15.21 7.78
N ALA A 23 -14.99 14.00 7.28
CA ALA A 23 -14.44 13.83 5.93
C ALA A 23 -15.38 14.41 4.85
N GLN A 24 -16.70 14.17 4.96
CA GLN A 24 -17.68 14.73 4.04
C GLN A 24 -17.75 16.27 4.12
N SER A 25 -17.63 16.86 5.32
CA SER A 25 -17.61 18.31 5.49
C SER A 25 -16.41 18.95 4.80
N VAL A 26 -15.22 18.32 4.88
CA VAL A 26 -14.01 18.79 4.18
C VAL A 26 -14.20 18.69 2.66
N ILE A 27 -14.72 17.58 2.15
CA ILE A 27 -15.00 17.39 0.72
C ILE A 27 -16.03 18.43 0.23
N LYS A 28 -17.08 18.67 1.01
CA LYS A 28 -18.10 19.67 0.70
C LYS A 28 -17.50 21.08 0.63
N SER A 29 -16.66 21.44 1.61
CA SER A 29 -15.98 22.76 1.60
C SER A 29 -15.14 22.99 0.34
N ILE A 30 -14.49 21.94 -0.19
CA ILE A 30 -13.78 22.02 -1.48
C ILE A 30 -14.77 22.22 -2.64
N LYS A 31 -15.86 21.44 -2.68
CA LYS A 31 -16.88 21.53 -3.74
C LYS A 31 -17.57 22.89 -3.78
N ASP A 32 -17.80 23.47 -2.62
CA ASP A 32 -18.43 24.79 -2.46
C ASP A 32 -17.44 25.95 -2.70
N GLY A 33 -16.17 25.66 -3.04
CA GLY A 33 -15.13 26.66 -3.30
C GLY A 33 -14.63 27.41 -2.06
N LEU A 34 -14.96 26.93 -0.86
CA LEU A 34 -14.55 27.52 0.42
C LEU A 34 -13.14 27.14 0.83
N SER A 35 -12.60 26.07 0.27
CA SER A 35 -11.25 25.57 0.57
C SER A 35 -10.50 25.24 -0.72
N ASP A 36 -9.22 25.62 -0.75
CA ASP A 36 -8.31 25.26 -1.85
C ASP A 36 -8.01 23.75 -1.84
N PRO A 37 -8.33 23.03 -2.94
CA PRO A 37 -8.08 21.60 -3.04
C PRO A 37 -6.62 21.19 -2.81
N LEU A 38 -5.67 21.98 -3.33
CA LEU A 38 -4.24 21.68 -3.19
C LEU A 38 -3.75 21.89 -1.75
N LYS A 39 -4.27 22.93 -1.08
CA LYS A 39 -3.99 23.16 0.34
C LYS A 39 -4.49 22.02 1.21
N VAL A 40 -5.74 21.56 0.98
CA VAL A 40 -6.32 20.44 1.72
C VAL A 40 -5.53 19.16 1.43
N HIS A 41 -5.18 18.89 0.17
CA HIS A 41 -4.37 17.72 -0.20
C HIS A 41 -3.00 17.74 0.49
N TYR A 42 -2.32 18.88 0.52
CA TYR A 42 -1.07 19.06 1.27
C TYR A 42 -1.23 18.77 2.76
N GLN A 43 -2.30 19.30 3.39
CA GLN A 43 -2.57 19.08 4.83
C GLN A 43 -2.82 17.57 5.12
N VAL A 44 -3.58 16.88 4.26
CA VAL A 44 -3.78 15.43 4.37
C VAL A 44 -2.45 14.67 4.27
N LYS A 45 -1.57 15.06 3.35
CA LYS A 45 -0.23 14.44 3.24
C LYS A 45 0.65 14.68 4.47
N CYS A 46 0.58 15.85 5.07
CA CYS A 46 1.26 16.12 6.36
C CYS A 46 0.73 15.21 7.49
N MET A 47 -0.60 15.01 7.55
CA MET A 47 -1.20 14.10 8.53
C MET A 47 -0.78 12.64 8.30
N GLU A 48 -0.78 12.18 7.04
CA GLU A 48 -0.29 10.84 6.68
C GLU A 48 1.17 10.63 7.12
N ASP A 49 2.03 11.64 6.93
CA ASP A 49 3.44 11.57 7.33
C ASP A 49 3.59 11.47 8.86
N VAL A 50 2.85 12.27 9.62
CA VAL A 50 2.83 12.18 11.09
C VAL A 50 2.39 10.80 11.56
N ILE A 51 1.28 10.29 11.01
CA ILE A 51 0.76 8.95 11.34
C ILE A 51 1.80 7.88 11.02
N LYS A 52 2.42 7.95 9.84
CA LYS A 52 3.45 7.01 9.42
C LYS A 52 4.67 7.02 10.35
N ASN A 53 5.11 8.20 10.78
CA ASN A 53 6.25 8.34 11.68
C ASN A 53 5.93 7.73 13.06
N ILE A 54 4.75 8.00 13.63
CA ILE A 54 4.32 7.41 14.90
C ILE A 54 4.19 5.88 14.77
N THR A 55 3.42 5.41 13.78
CA THR A 55 3.17 3.97 13.62
C THR A 55 4.36 3.18 13.08
N GLY A 56 5.34 3.86 12.49
CA GLY A 56 6.62 3.29 12.04
C GLY A 56 7.63 3.07 13.16
N ASP A 57 7.50 3.84 14.24
CA ASP A 57 8.45 3.81 15.36
C ASP A 57 8.45 2.47 16.09
N ALA A 58 9.64 1.93 16.36
CA ALA A 58 9.81 0.61 16.96
C ALA A 58 9.49 0.61 18.48
N GLU A 59 9.83 1.69 19.16
CA GLU A 59 9.56 1.84 20.59
C GLU A 59 8.05 1.99 20.83
N TYR A 60 7.38 2.84 20.04
CA TYR A 60 5.93 2.97 20.05
C TYR A 60 5.23 1.62 19.86
N LYS A 61 5.67 0.81 18.89
CA LYS A 61 5.10 -0.53 18.64
C LYS A 61 5.30 -1.46 19.83
N SER A 62 6.51 -1.48 20.41
CA SER A 62 6.79 -2.30 21.58
C SER A 62 5.92 -1.91 22.77
N MET A 63 5.87 -0.61 23.10
CA MET A 63 5.06 -0.09 24.21
C MET A 63 3.57 -0.41 24.03
N THR A 64 3.06 -0.29 22.80
CA THR A 64 1.66 -0.59 22.49
C THR A 64 1.36 -2.08 22.65
N LEU A 65 2.26 -2.97 22.23
CA LEU A 65 2.12 -4.42 22.41
C LEU A 65 2.21 -4.82 23.88
N ASP A 66 3.14 -4.25 24.64
CA ASP A 66 3.30 -4.50 26.07
C ASP A 66 2.05 -4.07 26.85
N GLU A 67 1.45 -2.93 26.50
CA GLU A 67 0.20 -2.48 27.10
C GLU A 67 -0.96 -3.43 26.72
N ALA A 68 -1.10 -3.78 25.46
CA ALA A 68 -2.13 -4.69 24.98
C ALA A 68 -2.05 -6.08 25.63
N ALA A 69 -0.84 -6.58 25.90
CA ALA A 69 -0.60 -7.88 26.52
C ALA A 69 -1.25 -7.99 27.92
N LYS A 70 -1.44 -6.88 28.64
CA LYS A 70 -2.10 -6.86 29.96
C LYS A 70 -3.58 -7.24 29.91
N TYR A 71 -4.22 -7.06 28.75
CA TYR A 71 -5.65 -7.30 28.53
C TYR A 71 -5.94 -8.66 27.84
N GLY A 72 -4.90 -9.37 27.40
CA GLY A 72 -5.01 -10.66 26.71
C GLY A 72 -5.12 -10.54 25.19
N LYS A 73 -5.57 -11.64 24.53
CA LYS A 73 -5.56 -11.72 23.05
C LYS A 73 -6.63 -10.86 22.37
N SER A 74 -7.73 -10.55 23.05
CA SER A 74 -8.82 -9.73 22.50
C SER A 74 -9.53 -9.01 23.65
N PHE A 75 -9.74 -7.72 23.49
CA PHE A 75 -10.39 -6.86 24.48
C PHE A 75 -11.07 -5.66 23.82
N GLU A 76 -11.98 -5.02 24.53
CA GLU A 76 -12.64 -3.79 24.09
C GLU A 76 -12.15 -2.63 24.96
N HIS A 77 -11.73 -1.55 24.34
CA HIS A 77 -11.28 -0.33 24.99
C HIS A 77 -11.46 0.87 24.05
N PHE A 78 -11.72 2.07 24.60
CA PHE A 78 -11.90 3.30 23.81
C PHE A 78 -12.87 3.17 22.63
N ASN A 79 -14.01 2.52 22.80
CA ASN A 79 -14.99 2.23 21.74
C ASN A 79 -14.42 1.45 20.55
N ALA A 80 -13.36 0.68 20.78
CA ALA A 80 -12.71 -0.14 19.76
C ALA A 80 -12.43 -1.55 20.30
N ARG A 81 -12.46 -2.53 19.40
CA ARG A 81 -12.00 -3.88 19.69
C ARG A 81 -10.55 -4.02 19.29
N PHE A 82 -9.74 -4.43 20.23
CA PHE A 82 -8.32 -4.72 20.04
C PHE A 82 -8.11 -6.23 19.94
N GLU A 83 -7.24 -6.65 19.05
CA GLU A 83 -6.84 -8.04 18.90
C GLU A 83 -5.33 -8.13 18.71
N VAL A 84 -4.66 -8.86 19.58
CA VAL A 84 -3.23 -9.19 19.43
C VAL A 84 -3.10 -10.43 18.56
N LYS A 85 -2.57 -10.25 17.37
CA LYS A 85 -2.41 -11.31 16.36
C LYS A 85 -0.96 -11.34 15.86
N GLU A 86 -0.48 -12.54 15.61
CA GLU A 86 0.74 -12.72 14.82
C GLU A 86 0.41 -12.42 13.35
N MET A 87 1.07 -11.41 12.80
CA MET A 87 0.82 -10.93 11.44
C MET A 87 2.04 -11.14 10.57
N GLY A 88 1.78 -11.47 9.30
CA GLY A 88 2.85 -11.51 8.30
C GLY A 88 3.85 -12.63 8.48
N VAL A 89 3.42 -13.80 8.98
CA VAL A 89 4.27 -14.99 9.05
C VAL A 89 4.84 -15.29 7.66
N LYS A 90 6.17 -15.32 7.57
CA LYS A 90 6.89 -15.66 6.35
C LYS A 90 7.75 -16.88 6.63
N TYR A 91 7.71 -17.82 5.73
CA TYR A 91 8.58 -18.99 5.78
C TYR A 91 9.79 -18.74 4.89
N ASP A 92 10.99 -18.88 5.47
CA ASP A 92 12.23 -18.86 4.70
C ASP A 92 12.62 -20.30 4.34
N TYR A 93 12.36 -20.65 3.09
CA TYR A 93 12.68 -21.98 2.57
C TYR A 93 14.16 -22.13 2.15
N SER A 94 14.94 -21.06 2.15
CA SER A 94 16.36 -21.12 1.79
C SER A 94 17.18 -21.99 2.75
N VAL A 95 16.73 -22.04 4.01
CA VAL A 95 17.39 -22.84 5.08
C VAL A 95 17.04 -24.33 5.06
N CYS A 96 16.03 -24.73 4.25
CA CYS A 96 15.57 -26.12 4.20
C CYS A 96 16.56 -27.07 3.49
N ASN A 97 17.53 -26.52 2.76
CA ASN A 97 18.53 -27.26 1.98
C ASN A 97 17.91 -28.35 1.06
N ASP A 98 16.69 -28.11 0.57
CA ASP A 98 15.97 -29.04 -0.32
C ASP A 98 16.45 -28.88 -1.78
N PRO A 99 17.09 -29.92 -2.36
CA PRO A 99 17.58 -29.84 -3.74
C PRO A 99 16.46 -29.72 -4.78
N VAL A 100 15.28 -30.28 -4.50
CA VAL A 100 14.11 -30.17 -5.38
C VAL A 100 13.59 -28.76 -5.41
N TYR A 101 13.41 -28.14 -4.23
CA TYR A 101 13.00 -26.73 -4.11
C TYR A 101 13.98 -25.80 -4.82
N ASN A 102 15.29 -25.98 -4.60
CA ASN A 102 16.33 -25.17 -5.21
C ASN A 102 16.31 -25.27 -6.75
N LYS A 103 16.13 -26.50 -7.28
CA LYS A 103 15.99 -26.71 -8.73
C LYS A 103 14.77 -26.00 -9.31
N LEU A 104 13.61 -26.16 -8.65
CA LEU A 104 12.36 -25.51 -9.08
C LEU A 104 12.48 -23.98 -9.02
N LYS A 105 13.13 -23.44 -8.00
CA LYS A 105 13.37 -22.01 -7.86
C LYS A 105 14.26 -21.45 -8.96
N ALA A 106 15.31 -22.19 -9.33
CA ALA A 106 16.19 -21.81 -10.44
C ALA A 106 15.42 -21.85 -11.79
N GLN A 107 14.58 -22.86 -12.02
CA GLN A 107 13.75 -22.93 -13.23
C GLN A 107 12.75 -21.77 -13.28
N LEU A 108 12.12 -21.42 -12.15
CA LEU A 108 11.21 -20.29 -12.04
C LEU A 108 11.91 -18.98 -12.44
N THR A 109 13.13 -18.75 -11.96
CA THR A 109 13.90 -17.54 -12.29
C THR A 109 14.16 -17.45 -13.81
N VAL A 110 14.52 -18.55 -14.44
CA VAL A 110 14.73 -18.58 -15.90
C VAL A 110 13.44 -18.22 -16.65
N LEU A 111 12.31 -18.87 -16.26
CA LEU A 111 11.00 -18.59 -16.86
C LEU A 111 10.54 -17.15 -16.65
N GLU A 112 10.77 -16.58 -15.47
CA GLU A 112 10.47 -15.16 -15.21
C GLU A 112 11.26 -14.21 -16.12
N ASP A 113 12.52 -14.52 -16.40
CA ASP A 113 13.34 -13.71 -17.28
C ASP A 113 12.93 -13.87 -18.77
N GLU A 114 12.55 -15.07 -19.19
CA GLU A 114 11.96 -15.33 -20.51
C GLU A 114 10.65 -14.57 -20.69
N ILE A 115 9.76 -14.60 -19.69
CA ILE A 115 8.51 -13.84 -19.70
C ILE A 115 8.78 -12.33 -19.82
N LYS A 116 9.71 -11.76 -19.04
CA LYS A 116 10.10 -10.35 -19.13
C LYS A 116 10.63 -9.98 -20.51
N ALA A 117 11.46 -10.85 -21.09
CA ALA A 117 11.97 -10.66 -22.44
C ALA A 117 10.83 -10.67 -23.48
N ARG A 118 9.88 -11.59 -23.32
CA ARG A 118 8.69 -11.69 -24.18
C ARG A 118 7.78 -10.48 -24.04
N GLU A 119 7.52 -10.02 -22.82
CA GLU A 119 6.75 -8.79 -22.55
C GLU A 119 7.39 -7.56 -23.19
N LYS A 120 8.73 -7.44 -23.13
CA LYS A 120 9.47 -6.36 -23.80
C LYS A 120 9.26 -6.41 -25.30
N TYR A 121 9.33 -7.60 -25.91
CA TYR A 121 9.05 -7.80 -27.32
C TYR A 121 7.62 -7.40 -27.69
N LEU A 122 6.61 -7.87 -26.95
CA LEU A 122 5.21 -7.58 -27.18
C LEU A 122 4.90 -6.07 -27.07
N LYS A 123 5.55 -5.35 -26.16
CA LYS A 123 5.43 -3.88 -26.04
C LYS A 123 5.97 -3.11 -27.24
N ALA A 124 6.84 -3.72 -28.04
CA ALA A 124 7.42 -3.12 -29.24
C ALA A 124 6.60 -3.38 -30.51
N ILE A 125 5.56 -4.22 -30.45
CA ILE A 125 4.69 -4.53 -31.60
C ILE A 125 3.85 -3.30 -31.97
N PRO A 126 3.73 -2.96 -33.28
CA PRO A 126 2.86 -1.89 -33.75
C PRO A 126 1.39 -2.17 -33.43
N THR A 127 0.58 -1.12 -33.32
CA THR A 127 -0.87 -1.21 -32.99
C THR A 127 -1.65 -2.08 -34.00
N LEU A 128 -1.23 -2.12 -35.26
CA LEU A 128 -1.83 -2.96 -36.30
C LEU A 128 -1.52 -4.46 -36.13
N GLY A 129 -0.62 -4.79 -35.21
CA GLY A 129 -0.14 -6.16 -35.01
C GLY A 129 0.95 -6.55 -35.99
N ILE A 130 1.50 -7.74 -35.79
CA ILE A 130 2.42 -8.44 -36.70
C ILE A 130 2.01 -9.89 -36.84
N GLU A 131 2.15 -10.43 -38.02
CA GLU A 131 1.99 -11.87 -38.26
C GLU A 131 3.29 -12.60 -37.91
N THR A 132 3.18 -13.73 -37.23
CA THR A 132 4.28 -14.62 -36.90
C THR A 132 3.85 -16.09 -37.00
N LEU A 133 4.81 -16.96 -37.26
CA LEU A 133 4.54 -18.40 -37.25
C LEU A 133 4.74 -18.96 -35.84
N PHE A 134 3.76 -19.70 -35.34
CA PHE A 134 3.82 -20.41 -34.06
C PHE A 134 3.25 -21.82 -34.25
N GLU A 135 4.04 -22.87 -34.01
CA GLU A 135 3.66 -24.27 -34.16
C GLU A 135 2.96 -24.57 -35.50
N ASP A 136 3.55 -24.06 -36.61
CA ASP A 136 3.05 -24.19 -37.98
C ASP A 136 1.75 -23.41 -38.31
N GLU A 137 1.26 -22.60 -37.38
CA GLU A 137 0.11 -21.71 -37.58
C GLU A 137 0.54 -20.25 -37.68
N VAL A 138 -0.10 -19.50 -38.56
CA VAL A 138 0.09 -18.03 -38.64
C VAL A 138 -0.78 -17.35 -37.57
N VAL A 139 -0.11 -16.73 -36.62
CA VAL A 139 -0.75 -16.00 -35.50
C VAL A 139 -0.47 -14.52 -35.61
N THR A 140 -1.49 -13.68 -35.47
CA THR A 140 -1.32 -12.23 -35.37
C THR A 140 -1.11 -11.83 -33.92
N LEU A 141 0.05 -11.24 -33.63
CA LEU A 141 0.38 -10.71 -32.31
C LEU A 141 0.05 -9.21 -32.25
N TYR A 142 -0.56 -8.79 -31.16
CA TYR A 142 -0.89 -7.38 -30.89
C TYR A 142 -0.10 -6.87 -29.68
N PRO A 143 0.15 -5.54 -29.60
CA PRO A 143 0.77 -4.95 -28.42
C PRO A 143 -0.18 -5.03 -27.22
N PRO A 144 0.35 -5.05 -25.98
CA PRO A 144 -0.48 -5.01 -24.77
C PRO A 144 -1.22 -3.69 -24.67
N THR A 145 -2.42 -3.73 -24.08
CA THR A 145 -3.18 -2.51 -23.74
C THR A 145 -2.51 -1.79 -22.57
N LYS A 146 -2.36 -0.47 -22.64
CA LYS A 146 -1.82 0.36 -21.57
C LYS A 146 -2.97 1.10 -20.89
N SER A 147 -3.13 0.90 -19.59
CA SER A 147 -3.97 1.74 -18.72
C SER A 147 -3.09 2.56 -17.78
N SER A 148 -3.48 3.80 -17.53
CA SER A 148 -2.81 4.66 -16.54
C SER A 148 -3.83 5.56 -15.87
N THR A 149 -3.59 5.89 -14.60
CA THR A 149 -4.33 6.90 -13.85
C THR A 149 -3.41 8.09 -13.59
N THR A 150 -3.95 9.30 -13.71
CA THR A 150 -3.23 10.51 -13.33
C THR A 150 -3.45 10.77 -11.84
N SER A 151 -2.40 10.99 -11.08
CA SER A 151 -2.44 11.31 -9.66
C SER A 151 -1.52 12.48 -9.34
N ILE A 152 -1.80 13.16 -8.24
CA ILE A 152 -0.94 14.24 -7.72
C ILE A 152 0.00 13.64 -6.68
N THR A 153 1.30 13.87 -6.84
CA THR A 153 2.32 13.50 -5.86
C THR A 153 2.76 14.74 -5.10
N VAL A 154 2.81 14.65 -3.77
CA VAL A 154 3.32 15.72 -2.90
C VAL A 154 4.60 15.24 -2.23
N ASN A 155 5.70 15.96 -2.46
CA ASN A 155 6.96 15.73 -1.77
C ASN A 155 7.07 16.77 -0.63
N LEU A 156 6.92 16.31 0.60
CA LEU A 156 7.10 17.14 1.79
C LEU A 156 8.60 17.45 1.96
N LYS A 157 8.92 18.71 2.34
CA LYS A 157 10.29 19.19 2.58
C LYS A 157 10.58 19.23 4.07
#